data_37f4f9eb700f27be076e748865426b8c
#
_entry.id   37f4f9eb700f27be076e748865426b8c
#
_cell.length_a   1.000
_cell.length_b   1.000
_cell.length_c   1.000
_cell.angle_alpha   90.00
_cell.angle_beta   90.00
_cell.angle_gamma   90.00
#
_symmetry.space_group_name_H-M   'P 1'
#
loop_
_entity.id
_entity.type
_entity.pdbx_description
1 polymer ?
#
loop_
_entity_poly.entity_id
_entity_poly.type
_entity_poly.pdbx_seq_one_letter_code
_entity_poly.pdbx_strand_id
1 'polypeptide(L)'
;MALDTHTDRNTVVNPSGLAIPALIALVVGSMIGGGIFGLPSQMARAAALGPLLIGWGLTGIGMLMLAFVFQSLANRYPEINGGVYGYARAGFGNLIGYCSAIGYWVGAWIGNVAFLVLLGSALGTFFPSFAGGNTAPAILVTSVVLWVVHFLVLRGVQEAAVVNVIVTIAKVVPLVTFLVVGAFAFKFDLLTADIWGTNTMVYGDGSTDLVPLGGTMSQIVAMMLVTVWVFSGVEGASVFSQRARRRSDVGRATVIGFLFVLALYVLINVMSYGIMSQTEVSGLADPSLAGVFAAVVGPWGAKFIAIGLIISLLGVLLSWVLLSTEILRVPATEGIMPRSIGKLNEHGTPTVALVGLEHLRARSPWCSPFSRRAPTRS
;
A
#
# COMPACT_ATOMS: atom_id res chain seq x y z
N MET A 1 -40.78 -0.19 34.88
CA MET A 1 -41.02 0.34 33.54
C MET A 1 -39.76 1.12 33.16
N ALA A 2 -38.72 0.40 32.72
CA ALA A 2 -37.46 0.98 32.30
C ALA A 2 -37.58 1.28 30.79
N LEU A 3 -37.58 2.54 30.46
CA LEU A 3 -37.55 3.04 29.08
C LEU A 3 -36.20 2.66 28.48
N ASP A 4 -36.26 1.73 27.54
CA ASP A 4 -35.16 1.33 26.65
C ASP A 4 -34.81 2.53 25.76
N THR A 5 -33.89 3.38 26.22
CA THR A 5 -33.28 4.40 25.36
C THR A 5 -32.14 3.75 24.56
N HIS A 6 -32.45 2.83 23.65
CA HIS A 6 -31.61 2.54 22.51
C HIS A 6 -31.57 3.78 21.60
N THR A 7 -30.92 4.81 22.07
CA THR A 7 -30.51 5.92 21.20
C THR A 7 -29.59 5.28 20.16
N ASP A 8 -30.02 5.29 18.93
CA ASP A 8 -29.32 4.74 17.76
C ASP A 8 -27.98 5.49 17.61
N ARG A 9 -26.94 5.01 18.31
CA ARG A 9 -25.60 5.62 18.38
C ARG A 9 -24.89 5.67 17.01
N ASN A 10 -25.47 4.98 16.02
CA ASN A 10 -25.04 5.06 14.62
C ASN A 10 -25.35 6.40 13.95
N THR A 11 -26.17 7.25 14.59
CA THR A 11 -26.59 8.55 14.04
C THR A 11 -25.75 9.72 14.51
N VAL A 12 -24.77 9.52 15.40
CA VAL A 12 -23.86 10.62 15.80
C VAL A 12 -23.02 11.04 14.60
N VAL A 13 -23.39 12.16 14.01
CA VAL A 13 -22.69 12.78 12.89
C VAL A 13 -21.63 13.74 13.45
N ASN A 14 -20.37 13.50 13.15
CA ASN A 14 -19.29 14.47 13.37
C ASN A 14 -19.22 15.42 12.14
N PRO A 15 -19.69 16.67 12.21
CA PRO A 15 -19.77 17.55 11.04
C PRO A 15 -18.38 17.83 10.41
N SER A 16 -17.33 17.85 11.23
CA SER A 16 -15.93 18.04 10.81
C SER A 16 -15.21 16.74 10.47
N GLY A 17 -15.90 15.59 10.54
CA GLY A 17 -15.30 14.29 10.29
C GLY A 17 -15.13 13.96 8.82
N LEU A 18 -14.29 12.94 8.53
CA LEU A 18 -14.01 12.46 7.18
C LEU A 18 -15.26 11.82 6.56
N ALA A 19 -15.63 12.26 5.37
CA ALA A 19 -16.74 11.71 4.59
C ALA A 19 -16.30 10.43 3.84
N ILE A 20 -17.28 9.65 3.34
CA ILE A 20 -17.03 8.39 2.60
C ILE A 20 -15.95 8.52 1.51
N PRO A 21 -15.92 9.53 0.63
CA PRO A 21 -14.89 9.63 -0.40
C PRO A 21 -13.47 9.75 0.18
N ALA A 22 -13.30 10.48 1.29
CA ALA A 22 -12.01 10.60 1.96
C ALA A 22 -11.57 9.27 2.63
N LEU A 23 -12.51 8.52 3.20
CA LEU A 23 -12.25 7.20 3.75
C LEU A 23 -11.89 6.18 2.66
N ILE A 24 -12.59 6.19 1.52
CA ILE A 24 -12.24 5.36 0.35
C ILE A 24 -10.85 5.74 -0.15
N ALA A 25 -10.55 7.03 -0.26
CA ALA A 25 -9.22 7.49 -0.69
C ALA A 25 -8.10 7.09 0.29
N LEU A 26 -8.39 6.97 1.59
CA LEU A 26 -7.45 6.44 2.57
C LEU A 26 -7.18 4.95 2.34
N VAL A 27 -8.20 4.14 2.09
CA VAL A 27 -8.06 2.70 1.78
C VAL A 27 -7.32 2.53 0.45
N VAL A 28 -7.84 3.13 -0.62
CA VAL A 28 -7.22 3.07 -1.95
C VAL A 28 -5.81 3.66 -1.91
N GLY A 29 -5.65 4.78 -1.18
CA GLY A 29 -4.40 5.50 -1.01
C GLY A 29 -3.32 4.70 -0.29
N SER A 30 -3.67 3.93 0.73
CA SER A 30 -2.75 3.08 1.47
C SER A 30 -2.41 1.78 0.75
N MET A 31 -3.34 1.21 -0.01
CA MET A 31 -3.13 -0.03 -0.78
C MET A 31 -2.38 0.23 -2.09
N ILE A 32 -2.81 1.22 -2.89
CA ILE A 32 -2.12 1.59 -4.13
C ILE A 32 -0.85 2.39 -3.80
N GLY A 33 0.24 1.68 -3.63
CA GLY A 33 1.58 2.23 -3.43
C GLY A 33 2.47 1.99 -4.64
N GLY A 34 3.76 1.73 -4.37
CA GLY A 34 4.73 1.34 -5.39
C GLY A 34 4.51 -0.06 -5.93
N GLY A 35 3.95 -0.96 -5.12
CA GLY A 35 3.81 -2.38 -5.45
C GLY A 35 3.08 -2.64 -6.76
N ILE A 36 1.98 -1.94 -7.05
CA ILE A 36 1.20 -2.11 -8.28
C ILE A 36 2.04 -1.90 -9.57
N PHE A 37 3.04 -1.03 -9.53
CA PHE A 37 3.90 -0.73 -10.67
C PHE A 37 4.97 -1.81 -10.91
N GLY A 38 5.28 -2.62 -9.89
CA GLY A 38 6.16 -3.79 -9.98
C GLY A 38 5.41 -5.12 -10.12
N LEU A 39 4.08 -5.14 -9.93
CA LEU A 39 3.27 -6.36 -9.96
C LEU A 39 3.44 -7.19 -11.24
N PRO A 40 3.49 -6.61 -12.47
CA PRO A 40 3.59 -7.42 -13.67
C PRO A 40 4.78 -8.39 -13.64
N SER A 41 6.00 -7.93 -13.37
CA SER A 41 7.17 -8.82 -13.32
C SER A 41 7.15 -9.78 -12.15
N GLN A 42 6.74 -9.32 -10.98
CA GLN A 42 6.67 -10.16 -9.78
C GLN A 42 5.67 -11.31 -9.95
N MET A 43 4.49 -11.02 -10.51
CA MET A 43 3.49 -12.05 -10.80
C MET A 43 3.93 -12.97 -11.94
N ALA A 44 4.58 -12.44 -12.99
CA ALA A 44 5.09 -13.25 -14.09
C ALA A 44 6.17 -14.25 -13.65
N ARG A 45 6.98 -13.89 -12.66
CA ARG A 45 7.94 -14.80 -12.02
C ARG A 45 7.26 -15.84 -11.13
N ALA A 46 6.11 -15.52 -10.58
CA ALA A 46 5.43 -16.36 -9.61
C ALA A 46 4.48 -17.36 -10.24
N ALA A 47 3.69 -16.97 -11.25
CA ALA A 47 2.59 -17.78 -11.73
C ALA A 47 2.18 -17.47 -13.18
N ALA A 48 1.80 -18.51 -13.92
CA ALA A 48 1.08 -18.40 -15.19
C ALA A 48 -0.38 -17.96 -14.96
N LEU A 49 -1.10 -17.65 -16.04
CA LEU A 49 -2.44 -17.06 -15.98
C LEU A 49 -3.43 -17.87 -15.12
N GLY A 50 -3.51 -19.19 -15.28
CA GLY A 50 -4.45 -20.05 -14.55
C GLY A 50 -4.19 -20.01 -13.03
N PRO A 51 -2.99 -20.39 -12.56
CA PRO A 51 -2.61 -20.27 -11.15
C PRO A 51 -2.72 -18.84 -10.61
N LEU A 52 -2.40 -17.84 -11.43
CA LEU A 52 -2.55 -16.43 -11.09
C LEU A 52 -4.01 -16.07 -10.74
N LEU A 53 -4.96 -16.42 -11.61
CA LEU A 53 -6.38 -16.13 -11.39
C LEU A 53 -6.94 -16.88 -10.19
N ILE A 54 -6.52 -18.14 -9.98
CA ILE A 54 -6.89 -18.91 -8.79
C ILE A 54 -6.36 -18.22 -7.53
N GLY A 55 -5.10 -17.83 -7.51
CA GLY A 55 -4.49 -17.16 -6.38
C GLY A 55 -5.13 -15.79 -6.09
N TRP A 56 -5.44 -14.98 -7.12
CA TRP A 56 -6.21 -13.73 -6.95
C TRP A 56 -7.62 -14.00 -6.40
N GLY A 57 -8.28 -15.08 -6.85
CA GLY A 57 -9.58 -15.50 -6.31
C GLY A 57 -9.48 -15.86 -4.82
N LEU A 58 -8.54 -16.73 -4.46
CA LEU A 58 -8.34 -17.15 -3.07
C LEU A 58 -7.97 -15.96 -2.16
N THR A 59 -6.98 -15.17 -2.56
CA THR A 59 -6.55 -14.02 -1.76
C THR A 59 -7.63 -12.95 -1.73
N GLY A 60 -8.30 -12.69 -2.85
CA GLY A 60 -9.40 -11.72 -2.94
C GLY A 60 -10.56 -12.09 -2.02
N ILE A 61 -10.99 -13.35 -1.99
CA ILE A 61 -12.02 -13.83 -1.06
C ILE A 61 -11.56 -13.69 0.39
N GLY A 62 -10.34 -14.13 0.71
CA GLY A 62 -9.80 -14.02 2.07
C GLY A 62 -9.75 -12.58 2.56
N MET A 63 -9.26 -11.66 1.73
CA MET A 63 -9.19 -10.24 2.06
C MET A 63 -10.56 -9.55 2.09
N LEU A 64 -11.50 -10.00 1.25
CA LEU A 64 -12.89 -9.54 1.33
C LEU A 64 -13.56 -9.95 2.65
N MET A 65 -13.32 -11.19 3.11
CA MET A 65 -13.78 -11.62 4.43
C MET A 65 -13.16 -10.75 5.54
N LEU A 66 -11.89 -10.43 5.45
CA LEU A 66 -11.26 -9.49 6.39
C LEU A 66 -11.91 -8.10 6.34
N ALA A 67 -12.20 -7.57 5.15
CA ALA A 67 -12.90 -6.30 5.00
C ALA A 67 -14.30 -6.34 5.64
N PHE A 68 -15.04 -7.45 5.49
CA PHE A 68 -16.32 -7.66 6.17
C PHE A 68 -16.19 -7.79 7.69
N VAL A 69 -15.10 -8.37 8.20
CA VAL A 69 -14.80 -8.37 9.63
C VAL A 69 -14.65 -6.93 10.13
N PHE A 70 -13.85 -6.08 9.47
CA PHE A 70 -13.73 -4.68 9.83
C PHE A 70 -15.05 -3.93 9.75
N GLN A 71 -15.86 -4.20 8.71
CA GLN A 71 -17.21 -3.63 8.58
C GLN A 71 -18.11 -4.06 9.74
N SER A 72 -18.14 -5.36 10.06
CA SER A 72 -18.95 -5.91 11.15
C SER A 72 -18.55 -5.33 12.49
N LEU A 73 -17.24 -5.24 12.76
CA LEU A 73 -16.70 -4.68 14.01
C LEU A 73 -17.02 -3.18 14.12
N ALA A 74 -16.85 -2.41 13.03
CA ALA A 74 -17.20 -1.00 13.03
C ALA A 74 -18.69 -0.74 13.29
N ASN A 75 -19.58 -1.62 12.81
CA ASN A 75 -21.02 -1.49 12.98
C ASN A 75 -21.49 -1.98 14.37
N ARG A 76 -20.92 -3.10 14.86
CA ARG A 76 -21.35 -3.72 16.14
C ARG A 76 -20.74 -3.04 17.36
N TYR A 77 -19.53 -2.53 17.23
CA TYR A 77 -18.75 -1.93 18.32
C TYR A 77 -18.27 -0.53 17.95
N PRO A 78 -19.20 0.40 17.71
CA PRO A 78 -18.86 1.77 17.28
C PRO A 78 -18.08 2.56 18.34
N GLU A 79 -18.11 2.13 19.61
CA GLU A 79 -17.35 2.72 20.71
C GLU A 79 -15.86 2.34 20.69
N ILE A 80 -15.49 1.23 20.02
CA ILE A 80 -14.10 0.79 19.93
C ILE A 80 -13.37 1.65 18.90
N ASN A 81 -12.26 2.19 19.33
CA ASN A 81 -11.45 3.12 18.55
C ASN A 81 -10.06 2.54 18.24
N GLY A 82 -9.37 3.12 17.25
CA GLY A 82 -8.00 2.72 16.90
C GLY A 82 -7.91 1.46 16.04
N GLY A 83 -8.99 1.07 15.38
CA GLY A 83 -8.99 -0.01 14.39
C GLY A 83 -8.39 -1.31 14.91
N VAL A 84 -7.32 -1.80 14.27
CA VAL A 84 -6.66 -3.08 14.58
C VAL A 84 -6.28 -3.17 16.07
N TYR A 85 -5.71 -2.10 16.64
CA TYR A 85 -5.37 -2.03 18.06
C TYR A 85 -6.62 -2.21 18.96
N GLY A 86 -7.66 -1.41 18.70
CA GLY A 86 -8.85 -1.39 19.53
C GLY A 86 -9.58 -2.74 19.53
N TYR A 87 -9.71 -3.35 18.37
CA TYR A 87 -10.34 -4.67 18.23
C TYR A 87 -9.51 -5.78 18.88
N ALA A 88 -8.18 -5.75 18.69
CA ALA A 88 -7.28 -6.72 19.34
C ALA A 88 -7.33 -6.60 20.88
N ARG A 89 -7.36 -5.37 21.41
CA ARG A 89 -7.50 -5.11 22.85
C ARG A 89 -8.84 -5.60 23.40
N ALA A 90 -9.91 -5.29 22.71
CA ALA A 90 -11.26 -5.68 23.15
C ALA A 90 -11.44 -7.20 23.17
N GLY A 91 -10.86 -7.93 22.21
CA GLY A 91 -10.97 -9.38 22.12
C GLY A 91 -9.98 -10.16 22.99
N PHE A 92 -8.76 -9.65 23.18
CA PHE A 92 -7.65 -10.42 23.77
C PHE A 92 -6.92 -9.68 24.90
N GLY A 93 -7.39 -8.51 25.29
CA GLY A 93 -6.83 -7.74 26.41
C GLY A 93 -5.66 -6.83 26.04
N ASN A 94 -5.17 -6.11 27.06
CA ASN A 94 -4.23 -5.01 26.91
C ASN A 94 -2.90 -5.40 26.25
N LEU A 95 -2.35 -6.57 26.59
CA LEU A 95 -1.06 -7.03 26.06
C LEU A 95 -1.14 -7.25 24.54
N ILE A 96 -2.15 -7.97 24.08
CA ILE A 96 -2.32 -8.25 22.64
C ILE A 96 -2.64 -6.96 21.87
N GLY A 97 -3.46 -6.07 22.45
CA GLY A 97 -3.71 -4.75 21.90
C GLY A 97 -2.41 -3.94 21.76
N TYR A 98 -1.58 -3.89 22.80
CA TYR A 98 -0.29 -3.23 22.76
C TYR A 98 0.64 -3.81 21.66
N CYS A 99 0.79 -5.14 21.62
CA CYS A 99 1.59 -5.83 20.60
C CYS A 99 1.08 -5.53 19.19
N SER A 100 -0.25 -5.49 19.00
CA SER A 100 -0.87 -5.14 17.73
C SER A 100 -0.53 -3.70 17.29
N ALA A 101 -0.63 -2.73 18.21
CA ALA A 101 -0.29 -1.33 17.91
C ALA A 101 1.18 -1.15 17.55
N ILE A 102 2.09 -1.75 18.32
CA ILE A 102 3.54 -1.65 18.08
C ILE A 102 3.93 -2.39 16.79
N GLY A 103 3.41 -3.61 16.57
CA GLY A 103 3.68 -4.36 15.35
C GLY A 103 3.22 -3.62 14.10
N TYR A 104 2.02 -3.04 14.13
CA TYR A 104 1.51 -2.20 13.04
C TYR A 104 2.40 -0.98 12.81
N TRP A 105 2.77 -0.26 13.87
CA TRP A 105 3.62 0.91 13.79
C TRP A 105 5.02 0.60 13.23
N VAL A 106 5.66 -0.49 13.70
CA VAL A 106 6.96 -0.94 13.19
C VAL A 106 6.85 -1.33 11.71
N GLY A 107 5.81 -2.07 11.33
CA GLY A 107 5.55 -2.43 9.94
C GLY A 107 5.36 -1.21 9.04
N ALA A 108 4.58 -0.22 9.50
CA ALA A 108 4.38 1.04 8.81
C ALA A 108 5.68 1.84 8.65
N TRP A 109 6.53 1.83 9.68
CA TRP A 109 7.83 2.49 9.64
C TRP A 109 8.76 1.86 8.60
N ILE A 110 8.92 0.53 8.62
CA ILE A 110 9.75 -0.20 7.65
C ILE A 110 9.21 0.01 6.22
N GLY A 111 7.91 -0.08 6.04
CA GLY A 111 7.24 0.14 4.75
C GLY A 111 7.48 1.54 4.19
N ASN A 112 7.44 2.57 5.03
CA ASN A 112 7.73 3.94 4.61
C ASN A 112 9.19 4.12 4.15
N VAL A 113 10.15 3.44 4.79
CA VAL A 113 11.56 3.45 4.31
C VAL A 113 11.65 2.81 2.93
N ALA A 114 10.99 1.67 2.72
CA ALA A 114 10.95 1.01 1.41
C ALA A 114 10.34 1.91 0.33
N PHE A 115 9.25 2.63 0.63
CA PHE A 115 8.65 3.60 -0.30
C PHE A 115 9.59 4.76 -0.64
N LEU A 116 10.41 5.25 0.30
CA LEU A 116 11.39 6.30 0.05
C LEU A 116 12.53 5.82 -0.86
N VAL A 117 13.01 4.60 -0.65
CA VAL A 117 14.03 3.99 -1.52
C VAL A 117 13.47 3.80 -2.94
N LEU A 118 12.22 3.31 -3.04
CA LEU A 118 11.57 3.13 -4.33
C LEU A 118 11.31 4.49 -5.03
N LEU A 119 10.99 5.54 -4.28
CA LEU A 119 10.87 6.91 -4.80
C LEU A 119 12.21 7.41 -5.36
N GLY A 120 13.29 7.20 -4.63
CA GLY A 120 14.65 7.50 -5.11
C GLY A 120 14.98 6.75 -6.40
N SER A 121 14.67 5.44 -6.45
CA SER A 121 14.87 4.62 -7.65
C SER A 121 14.03 5.10 -8.83
N ALA A 122 12.76 5.48 -8.62
CA ALA A 122 11.90 6.03 -9.66
C ALA A 122 12.43 7.36 -10.22
N LEU A 123 12.99 8.22 -9.37
CA LEU A 123 13.70 9.44 -9.80
C LEU A 123 14.94 9.12 -10.64
N GLY A 124 15.56 7.96 -10.44
CA GLY A 124 16.67 7.46 -11.23
C GLY A 124 16.35 7.32 -12.73
N THR A 125 15.08 7.16 -13.09
CA THR A 125 14.63 7.17 -14.51
C THR A 125 14.91 8.51 -15.20
N PHE A 126 14.94 9.60 -14.44
CA PHE A 126 15.16 10.96 -14.94
C PHE A 126 16.58 11.47 -14.65
N PHE A 127 17.15 11.06 -13.54
CA PHE A 127 18.44 11.51 -13.02
C PHE A 127 19.32 10.32 -12.66
N PRO A 128 20.33 9.97 -13.46
CA PRO A 128 21.20 8.80 -13.21
C PRO A 128 21.87 8.78 -11.82
N SER A 129 22.09 9.95 -11.22
CA SER A 129 22.65 10.09 -9.87
C SER A 129 21.78 9.48 -8.75
N PHE A 130 20.51 9.18 -9.04
CA PHE A 130 19.56 8.55 -8.11
C PHE A 130 19.41 7.04 -8.32
N ALA A 131 20.15 6.45 -9.27
CA ALA A 131 20.03 5.05 -9.63
C ALA A 131 20.08 4.13 -8.40
N GLY A 132 19.12 3.18 -8.30
CA GLY A 132 19.00 2.26 -7.17
C GLY A 132 18.39 2.85 -5.90
N GLY A 133 18.11 4.16 -5.85
CA GLY A 133 17.35 4.81 -4.75
C GLY A 133 18.09 4.93 -3.41
N ASN A 134 19.32 4.44 -3.30
CA ASN A 134 20.12 4.40 -2.09
C ASN A 134 21.43 5.20 -2.18
N THR A 135 21.58 6.03 -3.21
CA THR A 135 22.71 6.94 -3.36
C THR A 135 22.58 8.15 -2.41
N ALA A 136 23.69 8.81 -2.06
CA ALA A 136 23.66 9.96 -1.18
C ALA A 136 22.70 11.08 -1.67
N PRO A 137 22.70 11.46 -2.99
CA PRO A 137 21.70 12.41 -3.50
C PRO A 137 20.26 11.91 -3.37
N ALA A 138 20.01 10.60 -3.61
CA ALA A 138 18.67 10.03 -3.47
C ALA A 138 18.19 10.11 -2.02
N ILE A 139 19.02 9.72 -1.05
CA ILE A 139 18.72 9.78 0.38
C ILE A 139 18.42 11.21 0.82
N LEU A 140 19.20 12.19 0.36
CA LEU A 140 19.00 13.58 0.70
C LEU A 140 17.64 14.08 0.19
N VAL A 141 17.34 13.87 -1.08
CA VAL A 141 16.07 14.32 -1.69
C VAL A 141 14.87 13.61 -1.06
N THR A 142 14.93 12.30 -0.88
CA THR A 142 13.82 11.54 -0.26
C THR A 142 13.63 11.90 1.21
N SER A 143 14.71 12.28 1.92
CA SER A 143 14.61 12.84 3.28
C SER A 143 13.89 14.18 3.28
N VAL A 144 14.17 15.08 2.33
CA VAL A 144 13.43 16.35 2.18
C VAL A 144 11.95 16.07 1.91
N VAL A 145 11.64 15.13 1.00
CA VAL A 145 10.26 14.72 0.73
C VAL A 145 9.56 14.23 2.00
N LEU A 146 10.24 13.41 2.79
CA LEU A 146 9.71 12.92 4.07
C LEU A 146 9.35 14.08 5.01
N TRP A 147 10.24 15.06 5.18
CA TRP A 147 9.97 16.23 6.00
C TRP A 147 8.82 17.08 5.46
N VAL A 148 8.68 17.24 4.15
CA VAL A 148 7.54 17.93 3.54
C VAL A 148 6.22 17.23 3.89
N VAL A 149 6.17 15.89 3.73
CA VAL A 149 5.00 15.08 4.13
C VAL A 149 4.71 15.26 5.63
N HIS A 150 5.74 15.29 6.43
CA HIS A 150 5.66 15.51 7.89
C HIS A 150 5.03 16.85 8.25
N PHE A 151 5.52 17.92 7.64
CA PHE A 151 4.96 19.27 7.83
C PHE A 151 3.50 19.36 7.39
N LEU A 152 3.15 18.66 6.29
CA LEU A 152 1.77 18.59 5.84
C LEU A 152 0.87 17.92 6.88
N VAL A 153 1.32 16.80 7.46
CA VAL A 153 0.56 16.11 8.52
C VAL A 153 0.47 16.95 9.80
N LEU A 154 1.53 17.70 10.13
CA LEU A 154 1.53 18.62 11.29
C LEU A 154 0.51 19.76 11.16
N ARG A 155 0.19 20.20 9.94
CA ARG A 155 -0.84 21.24 9.68
C ARG A 155 -2.26 20.74 9.94
N GLY A 156 -2.47 19.44 9.97
CA GLY A 156 -3.74 18.86 10.34
C GLY A 156 -4.08 17.62 9.53
N VAL A 157 -4.81 16.71 10.16
CA VAL A 157 -5.24 15.44 9.53
C VAL A 157 -6.25 15.70 8.40
N GLN A 158 -7.05 16.77 8.51
CA GLN A 158 -8.05 17.12 7.49
C GLN A 158 -7.40 17.59 6.20
N GLU A 159 -6.44 18.50 6.28
CA GLU A 159 -5.67 19.00 5.14
C GLU A 159 -4.89 17.87 4.47
N ALA A 160 -4.23 17.03 5.27
CA ALA A 160 -3.53 15.86 4.77
C ALA A 160 -4.47 14.87 4.08
N ALA A 161 -5.70 14.67 4.59
CA ALA A 161 -6.69 13.80 3.96
C ALA A 161 -7.19 14.37 2.62
N VAL A 162 -7.38 15.69 2.51
CA VAL A 162 -7.75 16.33 1.23
C VAL A 162 -6.65 16.13 0.19
N VAL A 163 -5.39 16.39 0.56
CA VAL A 163 -4.24 16.15 -0.33
C VAL A 163 -4.18 14.67 -0.73
N ASN A 164 -4.41 13.76 0.21
CA ASN A 164 -4.45 12.33 -0.08
C ASN A 164 -5.54 11.95 -1.10
N VAL A 165 -6.73 12.57 -1.05
CA VAL A 165 -7.78 12.36 -2.06
C VAL A 165 -7.28 12.79 -3.44
N ILE A 166 -6.72 14.00 -3.56
CA ILE A 166 -6.20 14.53 -4.83
C ILE A 166 -5.12 13.61 -5.40
N VAL A 167 -4.15 13.23 -4.57
CA VAL A 167 -3.06 12.35 -4.99
C VAL A 167 -3.58 10.94 -5.33
N THR A 168 -4.59 10.44 -4.62
CA THR A 168 -5.20 9.14 -4.92
C THR A 168 -5.90 9.15 -6.28
N ILE A 169 -6.58 10.23 -6.64
CA ILE A 169 -7.14 10.39 -7.98
C ILE A 169 -6.00 10.45 -9.02
N ALA A 170 -5.00 11.28 -8.77
CA ALA A 170 -3.89 11.49 -9.69
C ALA A 170 -3.08 10.21 -9.98
N LYS A 171 -2.84 9.35 -8.97
CA LYS A 171 -2.11 8.10 -9.17
C LYS A 171 -2.91 7.00 -9.87
N VAL A 172 -4.24 7.07 -9.84
CA VAL A 172 -5.11 6.15 -10.59
C VAL A 172 -5.10 6.46 -12.08
N VAL A 173 -4.90 7.71 -12.48
CA VAL A 173 -4.90 8.12 -13.89
C VAL A 173 -3.91 7.33 -14.76
N PRO A 174 -2.61 7.18 -14.40
CA PRO A 174 -1.66 6.38 -15.20
C PRO A 174 -2.07 4.92 -15.31
N LEU A 175 -2.66 4.34 -14.26
CA LEU A 175 -3.10 2.94 -14.22
C LEU A 175 -4.31 2.72 -15.14
N VAL A 176 -5.28 3.63 -15.09
CA VAL A 176 -6.45 3.59 -16.00
C VAL A 176 -6.01 3.84 -17.44
N THR A 177 -5.09 4.80 -17.67
CA THR A 177 -4.53 5.05 -19.00
C THR A 177 -3.84 3.79 -19.54
N PHE A 178 -3.05 3.11 -18.71
CA PHE A 178 -2.44 1.83 -19.08
C PHE A 178 -3.50 0.80 -19.51
N LEU A 179 -4.59 0.65 -18.74
CA LEU A 179 -5.66 -0.31 -19.05
C LEU A 179 -6.38 0.04 -20.35
N VAL A 180 -6.71 1.32 -20.56
CA VAL A 180 -7.43 1.78 -21.75
C VAL A 180 -6.56 1.65 -23.00
N VAL A 181 -5.32 2.14 -22.96
CA VAL A 181 -4.41 2.09 -24.10
C VAL A 181 -3.91 0.67 -24.33
N GLY A 182 -3.60 -0.07 -23.28
CA GLY A 182 -3.17 -1.46 -23.35
C GLY A 182 -4.22 -2.39 -23.99
N ALA A 183 -5.52 -2.07 -23.82
CA ALA A 183 -6.60 -2.84 -24.44
C ALA A 183 -6.52 -2.88 -25.97
N PHE A 184 -5.96 -1.85 -26.61
CA PHE A 184 -5.75 -1.82 -28.07
C PHE A 184 -4.56 -2.69 -28.52
N ALA A 185 -3.61 -2.96 -27.63
CA ALA A 185 -2.45 -3.81 -27.90
C ALA A 185 -2.63 -5.26 -27.36
N PHE A 186 -3.77 -5.53 -26.74
CA PHE A 186 -4.05 -6.81 -26.10
C PHE A 186 -4.23 -7.93 -27.14
N LYS A 187 -3.52 -9.04 -26.93
CA LYS A 187 -3.55 -10.23 -27.77
C LYS A 187 -4.02 -11.43 -26.96
N PHE A 188 -5.17 -11.96 -27.31
CA PHE A 188 -5.76 -13.08 -26.58
C PHE A 188 -4.91 -14.37 -26.71
N ASP A 189 -4.34 -14.60 -27.88
CA ASP A 189 -3.47 -15.74 -28.14
C ASP A 189 -2.23 -15.76 -27.24
N LEU A 190 -1.69 -14.58 -26.98
CA LEU A 190 -0.53 -14.41 -26.09
C LEU A 190 -0.91 -14.72 -24.62
N LEU A 191 -2.07 -14.23 -24.18
CA LEU A 191 -2.59 -14.49 -22.85
C LEU A 191 -2.82 -15.99 -22.59
N THR A 192 -3.28 -16.74 -23.60
CA THR A 192 -3.68 -18.14 -23.47
C THR A 192 -2.61 -19.14 -23.97
N ALA A 193 -1.43 -18.67 -24.35
CA ALA A 193 -0.36 -19.50 -24.92
C ALA A 193 0.06 -20.66 -24.00
N ASP A 194 0.19 -20.42 -22.70
CA ASP A 194 0.48 -21.46 -21.69
C ASP A 194 -0.21 -21.10 -20.36
N ILE A 195 -1.52 -21.37 -20.30
CA ILE A 195 -2.36 -21.00 -19.16
C ILE A 195 -1.86 -21.54 -17.82
N TRP A 196 -1.23 -22.73 -17.83
CA TRP A 196 -0.77 -23.41 -16.63
C TRP A 196 0.72 -23.27 -16.36
N GLY A 197 1.47 -22.68 -17.28
CA GLY A 197 2.92 -22.47 -17.15
C GLY A 197 3.73 -23.76 -17.21
N THR A 198 3.26 -24.75 -17.96
CA THR A 198 3.91 -26.07 -18.05
C THR A 198 5.22 -26.02 -18.84
N ASN A 199 5.29 -25.13 -19.83
CA ASN A 199 6.45 -24.94 -20.71
C ASN A 199 7.08 -23.54 -20.55
N THR A 200 6.49 -22.70 -19.72
CA THR A 200 6.95 -21.32 -19.55
C THR A 200 8.19 -21.27 -18.69
N MET A 201 9.23 -20.63 -19.22
CA MET A 201 10.44 -20.27 -18.51
C MET A 201 10.41 -18.81 -18.15
N VAL A 202 10.81 -18.48 -16.92
CA VAL A 202 10.82 -17.12 -16.39
C VAL A 202 12.17 -16.78 -15.80
N TYR A 203 12.51 -15.49 -15.75
CA TYR A 203 13.74 -15.06 -15.06
C TYR A 203 13.58 -15.25 -13.56
N GLY A 204 14.59 -15.87 -12.94
CA GLY A 204 14.66 -15.99 -11.48
C GLY A 204 14.80 -14.61 -10.81
N ASP A 205 14.45 -14.52 -9.54
CA ASP A 205 14.53 -13.25 -8.81
C ASP A 205 16.00 -12.78 -8.70
N GLY A 206 16.27 -11.60 -9.27
CA GLY A 206 17.62 -11.02 -9.33
C GLY A 206 18.63 -11.79 -10.20
N SER A 207 18.19 -12.74 -11.02
CA SER A 207 19.04 -13.55 -11.89
C SER A 207 18.78 -13.26 -13.38
N THR A 208 19.77 -13.56 -14.21
CA THR A 208 19.65 -13.56 -15.67
C THR A 208 19.28 -14.96 -16.23
N ASP A 209 19.17 -15.95 -15.35
CA ASP A 209 18.90 -17.30 -15.75
C ASP A 209 17.39 -17.58 -15.85
N LEU A 210 17.01 -18.33 -16.85
CA LEU A 210 15.65 -18.80 -17.05
C LEU A 210 15.40 -20.06 -16.25
N VAL A 211 14.35 -20.06 -15.45
CA VAL A 211 13.92 -21.20 -14.62
C VAL A 211 12.47 -21.56 -14.92
N PRO A 212 12.06 -22.84 -14.77
CA PRO A 212 10.66 -23.21 -14.93
C PRO A 212 9.82 -22.71 -13.75
N LEU A 213 8.56 -22.40 -14.00
CA LEU A 213 7.61 -21.92 -12.97
C LEU A 213 7.31 -22.93 -11.86
N GLY A 214 7.56 -24.22 -12.11
CA GLY A 214 7.18 -25.30 -11.19
C GLY A 214 5.69 -25.68 -11.25
N GLY A 215 5.26 -26.53 -10.34
CA GLY A 215 3.89 -27.04 -10.33
C GLY A 215 2.84 -25.98 -9.95
N THR A 216 1.59 -26.20 -10.36
CA THR A 216 0.46 -25.26 -10.14
C THR A 216 0.33 -24.80 -8.69
N MET A 217 0.46 -25.71 -7.71
CA MET A 217 0.37 -25.33 -6.28
C MET A 217 1.52 -24.42 -5.86
N SER A 218 2.75 -24.69 -6.33
CA SER A 218 3.90 -23.83 -6.06
C SER A 218 3.69 -22.43 -6.63
N GLN A 219 3.14 -22.33 -7.84
CA GLN A 219 2.82 -21.05 -8.46
C GLN A 219 1.76 -20.27 -7.66
N ILE A 220 0.69 -20.94 -7.22
CA ILE A 220 -0.35 -20.31 -6.39
C ILE A 220 0.24 -19.77 -5.07
N VAL A 221 1.05 -20.57 -4.38
CA VAL A 221 1.70 -20.15 -3.14
C VAL A 221 2.66 -18.97 -3.37
N ALA A 222 3.47 -19.03 -4.43
CA ALA A 222 4.42 -17.97 -4.76
C ALA A 222 3.71 -16.63 -5.01
N MET A 223 2.64 -16.62 -5.83
CA MET A 223 1.90 -15.39 -6.10
C MET A 223 1.12 -14.89 -4.87
N MET A 224 0.62 -15.79 -4.02
CA MET A 224 -0.05 -15.40 -2.77
C MET A 224 0.89 -14.66 -1.80
N LEU A 225 2.17 -15.03 -1.76
CA LEU A 225 3.18 -14.30 -0.97
C LEU A 225 3.34 -12.85 -1.44
N VAL A 226 3.30 -12.61 -2.74
CA VAL A 226 3.32 -11.24 -3.30
C VAL A 226 2.06 -10.49 -2.89
N THR A 227 0.87 -11.16 -2.89
CA THR A 227 -0.40 -10.50 -2.55
C THR A 227 -0.50 -10.06 -1.10
N VAL A 228 0.20 -10.71 -0.15
CA VAL A 228 0.25 -10.29 1.26
C VAL A 228 0.72 -8.84 1.41
N TRP A 229 1.73 -8.46 0.64
CA TRP A 229 2.26 -7.09 0.66
C TRP A 229 1.31 -6.07 0.02
N VAL A 230 0.74 -6.38 -1.15
CA VAL A 230 -0.01 -5.40 -1.93
C VAL A 230 -1.40 -5.07 -1.35
N PHE A 231 -1.94 -5.92 -0.47
CA PHE A 231 -3.19 -5.67 0.22
C PHE A 231 -3.03 -4.99 1.59
N SER A 232 -1.80 -4.75 2.04
CA SER A 232 -1.57 -3.95 3.26
C SER A 232 -2.18 -2.56 3.10
N GLY A 233 -2.93 -2.11 4.13
CA GLY A 233 -3.66 -0.84 4.10
C GLY A 233 -5.17 -0.97 3.94
N VAL A 234 -5.72 -2.18 3.73
CA VAL A 234 -7.18 -2.42 3.67
C VAL A 234 -7.88 -1.96 4.96
N GLU A 235 -7.19 -2.03 6.08
CA GLU A 235 -7.63 -1.56 7.39
C GLU A 235 -7.63 -0.03 7.56
N GLY A 236 -7.11 0.72 6.59
CA GLY A 236 -6.84 2.16 6.70
C GLY A 236 -8.04 2.98 7.20
N ALA A 237 -9.26 2.73 6.68
CA ALA A 237 -10.44 3.42 7.17
C ALA A 237 -10.77 3.08 8.63
N SER A 238 -10.50 1.86 9.10
CA SER A 238 -10.79 1.42 10.48
C SER A 238 -9.90 2.12 11.50
N VAL A 239 -8.65 2.40 11.15
CA VAL A 239 -7.72 3.17 11.99
C VAL A 239 -8.23 4.60 12.23
N PHE A 240 -8.88 5.19 11.21
CA PHE A 240 -9.48 6.54 11.28
C PHE A 240 -10.94 6.54 11.74
N SER A 241 -11.45 5.46 12.32
CA SER A 241 -12.86 5.35 12.72
C SER A 241 -13.35 6.49 13.63
N GLN A 242 -12.50 7.01 14.54
CA GLN A 242 -12.83 8.17 15.38
C GLN A 242 -13.00 9.47 14.60
N ARG A 243 -12.33 9.60 13.47
CA ARG A 243 -12.34 10.80 12.63
C ARG A 243 -13.34 10.71 11.49
N ALA A 244 -14.06 9.60 11.37
CA ALA A 244 -15.13 9.44 10.38
C ALA A 244 -16.34 10.32 10.71
N ARG A 245 -16.98 10.88 9.68
CA ARG A 245 -18.22 11.65 9.83
C ARG A 245 -19.34 10.78 10.37
N ARG A 246 -19.45 9.56 9.88
CA ARG A 246 -20.34 8.50 10.39
C ARG A 246 -19.54 7.22 10.52
N ARG A 247 -19.66 6.51 11.61
CA ARG A 247 -18.93 5.27 11.83
C ARG A 247 -19.34 4.15 10.88
N SER A 248 -20.61 4.10 10.49
CA SER A 248 -21.11 3.15 9.48
C SER A 248 -20.43 3.32 8.10
N ASP A 249 -19.87 4.50 7.82
CA ASP A 249 -19.21 4.78 6.56
C ASP A 249 -17.83 4.08 6.46
N VAL A 250 -17.21 3.76 7.59
CA VAL A 250 -15.89 3.09 7.67
C VAL A 250 -15.94 1.73 6.96
N GLY A 251 -16.90 0.88 7.33
CA GLY A 251 -17.03 -0.45 6.73
C GLY A 251 -17.36 -0.40 5.24
N ARG A 252 -18.25 0.51 4.83
CA ARG A 252 -18.58 0.70 3.42
C ARG A 252 -17.38 1.16 2.61
N ALA A 253 -16.62 2.12 3.14
CA ALA A 253 -15.41 2.63 2.48
C ALA A 253 -14.35 1.53 2.33
N THR A 254 -14.18 0.68 3.35
CA THR A 254 -13.24 -0.45 3.31
C THR A 254 -13.60 -1.43 2.19
N VAL A 255 -14.86 -1.87 2.13
CA VAL A 255 -15.30 -2.85 1.11
C VAL A 255 -15.22 -2.26 -0.31
N ILE A 256 -15.72 -1.03 -0.51
CA ILE A 256 -15.68 -0.38 -1.83
C ILE A 256 -14.24 -0.15 -2.28
N GLY A 257 -13.41 0.40 -1.40
CA GLY A 257 -11.99 0.65 -1.71
C GLY A 257 -11.23 -0.63 -2.03
N PHE A 258 -11.46 -1.69 -1.25
CA PHE A 258 -10.84 -2.99 -1.48
C PHE A 258 -11.26 -3.59 -2.85
N LEU A 259 -12.55 -3.64 -3.16
CA LEU A 259 -13.02 -4.21 -4.43
C LEU A 259 -12.48 -3.44 -5.64
N PHE A 260 -12.41 -2.11 -5.53
CA PHE A 260 -11.81 -1.28 -6.58
C PHE A 260 -10.33 -1.64 -6.80
N VAL A 261 -9.55 -1.74 -5.73
CA VAL A 261 -8.11 -2.05 -5.81
C VAL A 261 -7.88 -3.48 -6.30
N LEU A 262 -8.66 -4.45 -5.81
CA LEU A 262 -8.58 -5.84 -6.29
C LEU A 262 -8.83 -5.93 -7.81
N ALA A 263 -9.90 -5.30 -8.29
CA ALA A 263 -10.19 -5.29 -9.72
C ALA A 263 -9.05 -4.66 -10.52
N LEU A 264 -8.49 -3.54 -10.04
CA LEU A 264 -7.38 -2.86 -10.69
C LEU A 264 -6.12 -3.73 -10.75
N TYR A 265 -5.77 -4.42 -9.65
CA TYR A 265 -4.62 -5.33 -9.59
C TYR A 265 -4.75 -6.50 -10.57
N VAL A 266 -5.91 -7.16 -10.56
CA VAL A 266 -6.17 -8.29 -11.48
C VAL A 266 -6.11 -7.81 -12.93
N LEU A 267 -6.78 -6.70 -13.28
CA LEU A 267 -6.81 -6.17 -14.64
C LEU A 267 -5.41 -5.79 -15.14
N ILE A 268 -4.57 -5.17 -14.31
CA ILE A 268 -3.20 -4.80 -14.70
C ILE A 268 -2.37 -6.04 -15.02
N ASN A 269 -2.47 -7.09 -14.21
CA ASN A 269 -1.71 -8.32 -14.45
C ASN A 269 -2.19 -9.06 -15.71
N VAL A 270 -3.49 -9.24 -15.86
CA VAL A 270 -4.08 -9.88 -17.05
C VAL A 270 -3.73 -9.09 -18.32
N MET A 271 -3.83 -7.74 -18.25
CA MET A 271 -3.47 -6.88 -19.37
C MET A 271 -1.99 -7.03 -19.74
N SER A 272 -1.10 -7.09 -18.76
CA SER A 272 0.34 -7.23 -18.99
C SER A 272 0.67 -8.55 -19.71
N TYR A 273 0.03 -9.65 -19.34
CA TYR A 273 0.21 -10.96 -19.98
C TYR A 273 -0.41 -11.04 -21.39
N GLY A 274 -1.39 -10.20 -21.69
CA GLY A 274 -1.94 -10.08 -23.03
C GLY A 274 -1.17 -9.12 -23.95
N ILE A 275 -0.25 -8.30 -23.40
CA ILE A 275 0.58 -7.38 -24.19
C ILE A 275 1.94 -7.97 -24.51
N MET A 276 2.57 -8.63 -23.54
CA MET A 276 3.91 -9.23 -23.66
C MET A 276 3.89 -10.69 -23.20
N SER A 277 4.78 -11.51 -23.71
CA SER A 277 4.94 -12.88 -23.22
C SER A 277 5.33 -12.90 -21.74
N GLN A 278 4.91 -13.92 -21.01
CA GLN A 278 5.21 -14.04 -19.58
C GLN A 278 6.73 -14.01 -19.31
N THR A 279 7.52 -14.67 -20.15
CA THR A 279 8.99 -14.64 -20.06
C THR A 279 9.53 -13.22 -20.15
N GLU A 280 9.08 -12.44 -21.14
CA GLU A 280 9.51 -11.03 -21.29
C GLU A 280 9.08 -10.19 -20.10
N VAL A 281 7.82 -10.32 -19.63
CA VAL A 281 7.32 -9.58 -18.47
C VAL A 281 8.13 -9.92 -17.23
N SER A 282 8.50 -11.19 -17.03
CA SER A 282 9.30 -11.63 -15.87
C SER A 282 10.70 -10.98 -15.81
N GLY A 283 11.28 -10.68 -16.98
CA GLY A 283 12.60 -10.06 -17.12
C GLY A 283 12.60 -8.53 -16.96
N LEU A 284 11.44 -7.89 -16.90
CA LEU A 284 11.38 -6.42 -16.77
C LEU A 284 11.92 -5.95 -15.43
N ALA A 285 12.71 -4.88 -15.48
CA ALA A 285 13.14 -4.17 -14.29
C ALA A 285 11.97 -3.36 -13.68
N ASP A 286 12.02 -3.16 -12.36
CA ASP A 286 11.04 -2.31 -11.68
C ASP A 286 11.27 -0.81 -11.99
N PRO A 287 10.20 -0.07 -12.28
CA PRO A 287 8.78 -0.45 -12.30
C PRO A 287 8.37 -1.20 -13.58
N SER A 288 8.09 -2.49 -13.51
CA SER A 288 7.83 -3.35 -14.66
C SER A 288 6.62 -2.91 -15.51
N LEU A 289 5.62 -2.29 -14.89
CA LEU A 289 4.48 -1.69 -15.60
C LEU A 289 4.95 -0.63 -16.63
N ALA A 290 6.03 0.10 -16.34
CA ALA A 290 6.62 1.07 -17.26
C ALA A 290 7.19 0.39 -18.51
N GLY A 291 7.82 -0.78 -18.33
CA GLY A 291 8.32 -1.60 -19.44
C GLY A 291 7.17 -2.13 -20.31
N VAL A 292 6.12 -2.67 -19.71
CA VAL A 292 4.94 -3.14 -20.46
C VAL A 292 4.28 -2.00 -21.22
N PHE A 293 4.12 -0.83 -20.61
CA PHE A 293 3.51 0.32 -21.30
C PHE A 293 4.39 0.88 -22.41
N ALA A 294 5.70 0.88 -22.21
CA ALA A 294 6.64 1.28 -23.25
C ALA A 294 6.61 0.35 -24.47
N ALA A 295 6.32 -0.93 -24.30
CA ALA A 295 6.14 -1.86 -25.42
C ALA A 295 4.91 -1.51 -26.28
N VAL A 296 3.90 -0.83 -25.71
CA VAL A 296 2.69 -0.41 -26.44
C VAL A 296 2.87 0.94 -27.13
N VAL A 297 3.40 1.94 -26.41
CA VAL A 297 3.40 3.35 -26.87
C VAL A 297 4.79 3.93 -27.08
N GLY A 298 5.84 3.12 -26.88
CA GLY A 298 7.22 3.57 -27.00
C GLY A 298 7.81 4.16 -25.72
N PRO A 299 9.05 4.67 -25.77
CA PRO A 299 9.83 5.06 -24.56
C PRO A 299 9.20 6.16 -23.71
N TRP A 300 8.33 7.02 -24.27
CA TRP A 300 7.62 8.04 -23.50
C TRP A 300 6.66 7.43 -22.47
N GLY A 301 6.13 6.24 -22.79
CA GLY A 301 5.23 5.51 -21.89
C GLY A 301 5.90 5.12 -20.57
N ALA A 302 7.19 4.74 -20.61
CA ALA A 302 7.95 4.45 -19.38
C ALA A 302 8.05 5.70 -18.49
N LYS A 303 8.33 6.87 -19.07
CA LYS A 303 8.40 8.14 -18.32
C LYS A 303 7.05 8.53 -17.72
N PHE A 304 5.96 8.33 -18.47
CA PHE A 304 4.61 8.60 -18.01
C PHE A 304 4.24 7.74 -16.78
N ILE A 305 4.53 6.44 -16.86
CA ILE A 305 4.30 5.52 -15.72
C ILE A 305 5.23 5.85 -14.54
N ALA A 306 6.49 6.24 -14.78
CA ALA A 306 7.42 6.65 -13.72
C ALA A 306 6.91 7.90 -12.97
N ILE A 307 6.34 8.88 -13.67
CA ILE A 307 5.68 10.04 -13.05
C ILE A 307 4.50 9.56 -12.18
N GLY A 308 3.67 8.66 -12.72
CA GLY A 308 2.57 8.06 -11.97
C GLY A 308 3.03 7.33 -10.69
N LEU A 309 4.13 6.59 -10.78
CA LEU A 309 4.76 5.94 -9.63
C LEU A 309 5.22 6.96 -8.59
N ILE A 310 5.90 8.04 -8.99
CA ILE A 310 6.34 9.10 -8.08
C ILE A 310 5.15 9.70 -7.34
N ILE A 311 4.09 10.06 -8.06
CA ILE A 311 2.85 10.57 -7.46
C ILE A 311 2.23 9.54 -6.50
N SER A 312 2.20 8.27 -6.91
CA SER A 312 1.68 7.18 -6.09
C SER A 312 2.46 7.03 -4.78
N LEU A 313 3.80 7.07 -4.85
CA LEU A 313 4.66 6.95 -3.68
C LEU A 313 4.52 8.12 -2.71
N LEU A 314 4.34 9.34 -3.22
CA LEU A 314 4.03 10.50 -2.38
C LEU A 314 2.69 10.33 -1.63
N GLY A 315 1.67 9.79 -2.32
CA GLY A 315 0.37 9.53 -1.71
C GLY A 315 0.39 8.40 -0.69
N VAL A 316 1.08 7.31 -0.97
CA VAL A 316 1.18 6.20 -0.04
C VAL A 316 2.01 6.57 1.20
N LEU A 317 3.07 7.35 1.05
CA LEU A 317 3.83 7.91 2.16
C LEU A 317 2.93 8.75 3.07
N LEU A 318 2.14 9.67 2.49
CA LEU A 318 1.20 10.48 3.25
C LEU A 318 0.19 9.60 4.00
N SER A 319 -0.41 8.61 3.34
CA SER A 319 -1.38 7.70 3.97
C SER A 319 -0.77 6.92 5.14
N TRP A 320 0.41 6.34 4.95
CA TRP A 320 1.06 5.53 5.99
C TRP A 320 1.66 6.36 7.13
N VAL A 321 2.08 7.60 6.88
CA VAL A 321 2.44 8.54 7.95
C VAL A 321 1.22 8.88 8.79
N LEU A 322 0.07 9.15 8.18
CA LEU A 322 -1.19 9.37 8.89
C LEU A 322 -1.61 8.14 9.71
N LEU A 323 -1.62 6.94 9.09
CA LEU A 323 -1.98 5.69 9.76
C LEU A 323 -1.07 5.38 10.95
N SER A 324 0.24 5.53 10.77
CA SER A 324 1.24 5.25 11.82
C SER A 324 1.17 6.20 13.01
N THR A 325 0.74 7.43 12.81
CA THR A 325 0.54 8.38 13.91
C THR A 325 -0.75 8.10 14.68
N GLU A 326 -1.81 7.76 13.98
CA GLU A 326 -3.11 7.50 14.60
C GLU A 326 -3.13 6.19 15.40
N ILE A 327 -2.44 5.14 14.93
CA ILE A 327 -2.36 3.85 15.64
C ILE A 327 -1.67 3.96 17.01
N LEU A 328 -0.74 4.90 17.19
CA LEU A 328 -0.09 5.15 18.48
C LEU A 328 -0.91 6.09 19.38
N ARG A 329 -1.70 6.97 18.78
CA ARG A 329 -2.49 7.97 19.53
C ARG A 329 -3.50 7.31 20.45
N VAL A 330 -4.26 6.34 19.93
CA VAL A 330 -5.37 5.73 20.69
C VAL A 330 -4.88 5.02 21.95
N PRO A 331 -3.89 4.07 21.90
CA PRO A 331 -3.39 3.43 23.12
C PRO A 331 -2.74 4.41 24.09
N ALA A 332 -2.18 5.53 23.62
CA ALA A 332 -1.65 6.56 24.51
C ALA A 332 -2.76 7.35 25.24
N THR A 333 -3.89 7.63 24.57
CA THR A 333 -5.05 8.26 25.24
C THR A 333 -5.72 7.34 26.24
N GLU A 334 -5.65 6.03 26.04
CA GLU A 334 -6.21 5.00 26.92
C GLU A 334 -5.25 4.57 28.05
N GLY A 335 -4.05 5.17 28.12
CA GLY A 335 -3.09 4.95 29.22
C GLY A 335 -2.27 3.65 29.11
N ILE A 336 -2.32 2.96 27.98
CA ILE A 336 -1.50 1.77 27.70
C ILE A 336 -0.08 2.16 27.27
N MET A 337 0.05 3.35 26.68
CA MET A 337 1.34 3.97 26.32
C MET A 337 1.52 5.31 27.05
N PRO A 338 2.75 5.88 27.08
CA PRO A 338 2.98 7.18 27.67
C PRO A 338 2.05 8.24 27.08
N ARG A 339 1.33 8.96 27.92
CA ARG A 339 0.34 9.98 27.50
C ARG A 339 0.93 11.07 26.60
N SER A 340 2.24 11.33 26.68
CA SER A 340 2.93 12.27 25.82
C SER A 340 2.80 11.97 24.34
N ILE A 341 2.75 10.66 23.97
CA ILE A 341 2.60 10.18 22.58
C ILE A 341 1.23 10.61 22.02
N GLY A 342 0.20 10.64 22.85
CA GLY A 342 -1.17 10.99 22.44
C GLY A 342 -1.49 12.48 22.44
N LYS A 343 -0.56 13.36 22.88
CA LYS A 343 -0.79 14.81 22.92
C LYS A 343 -0.95 15.38 21.52
N LEU A 344 -2.05 16.08 21.30
CA LEU A 344 -2.35 16.75 20.03
C LEU A 344 -1.80 18.19 20.04
N ASN A 345 -1.38 18.66 18.86
CA ASN A 345 -1.09 20.07 18.62
C ASN A 345 -2.40 20.86 18.37
N GLU A 346 -2.28 22.17 18.10
CA GLU A 346 -3.41 23.04 17.78
C GLU A 346 -4.23 22.59 16.57
N HIS A 347 -3.62 21.81 15.69
CA HIS A 347 -4.24 21.24 14.49
C HIS A 347 -4.74 19.80 14.65
N GLY A 348 -4.77 19.30 15.89
CA GLY A 348 -5.29 17.95 16.18
C GLY A 348 -4.38 16.80 15.77
N THR A 349 -3.08 17.02 15.56
CA THR A 349 -2.10 16.01 15.19
C THR A 349 -1.23 15.58 16.37
N PRO A 350 -0.97 14.27 16.61
CA PRO A 350 -0.12 13.79 17.70
C PRO A 350 1.36 13.97 17.38
N THR A 351 1.92 15.10 17.79
CA THR A 351 3.28 15.55 17.44
C THR A 351 4.37 14.58 17.89
N VAL A 352 4.26 14.06 19.12
CA VAL A 352 5.29 13.16 19.69
C VAL A 352 5.29 11.82 18.96
N ALA A 353 4.11 11.28 18.62
CA ALA A 353 4.01 10.07 17.82
C ALA A 353 4.66 10.24 16.44
N LEU A 354 4.47 11.42 15.85
CA LEU A 354 5.00 11.77 14.55
C LEU A 354 6.53 11.93 14.57
N VAL A 355 7.10 12.71 15.51
CA VAL A 355 8.56 12.96 15.64
C VAL A 355 9.31 11.70 16.07
N GLY A 356 8.75 10.87 16.94
CA GLY A 356 9.33 9.58 17.33
C GLY A 356 9.56 8.65 16.16
N LEU A 357 8.69 8.72 15.14
CA LEU A 357 8.82 8.00 13.88
C LEU A 357 10.11 8.39 13.12
N GLU A 358 10.48 9.67 13.14
CA GLU A 358 11.63 10.22 12.41
C GLU A 358 12.98 9.88 13.05
N HIS A 359 13.08 9.95 14.36
CA HIS A 359 14.34 9.60 15.04
C HIS A 359 14.77 8.17 14.82
N LEU A 360 13.81 7.24 14.70
CA LEU A 360 14.09 5.85 14.38
C LEU A 360 14.47 5.67 12.89
N ARG A 361 13.85 6.42 11.99
CA ARG A 361 14.19 6.40 10.55
C ARG A 361 15.58 6.93 10.28
N ALA A 362 15.95 8.07 10.87
CA ALA A 362 17.27 8.68 10.72
C ALA A 362 18.42 7.79 11.25
N ARG A 363 18.13 6.87 12.18
CA ARG A 363 19.08 5.94 12.77
C ARG A 363 19.06 4.53 12.15
N SER A 364 18.21 4.29 11.16
CA SER A 364 18.15 2.97 10.49
C SER A 364 19.45 2.69 9.74
N PRO A 365 20.08 1.50 9.93
CA PRO A 365 21.31 1.12 9.22
C PRO A 365 21.15 1.08 7.69
N TRP A 366 19.93 1.00 7.19
CA TRP A 366 19.59 1.03 5.76
C TRP A 366 19.76 2.42 5.14
N CYS A 367 19.76 3.48 5.95
CA CYS A 367 20.06 4.84 5.52
C CYS A 367 21.55 5.18 5.55
N SER A 368 22.42 4.23 5.97
CA SER A 368 23.85 4.44 6.01
C SER A 368 24.50 4.10 4.65
N PRO A 369 25.12 5.05 3.96
CA PRO A 369 25.78 4.82 2.67
C PRO A 369 27.05 3.93 2.78
N PHE A 370 27.43 3.50 4.00
CA PHE A 370 28.69 2.80 4.26
C PHE A 370 28.58 1.27 4.42
N SER A 371 27.43 0.64 4.26
CA SER A 371 27.24 -0.79 4.57
C SER A 371 27.55 -1.77 3.43
N ARG A 372 28.18 -1.37 2.32
CA ARG A 372 28.61 -2.33 1.29
C ARG A 372 30.09 -2.17 0.94
N ARG A 373 30.98 -2.64 1.82
CA ARG A 373 32.23 -3.28 1.37
C ARG A 373 32.01 -4.78 1.46
N ALA A 374 31.72 -5.41 0.33
CA ALA A 374 31.86 -6.84 0.19
C ALA A 374 33.34 -7.20 0.47
N PRO A 375 33.65 -8.27 1.22
CA PRO A 375 34.99 -8.72 1.33
C PRO A 375 35.48 -9.23 -0.01
N THR A 376 36.47 -8.57 -0.59
CA THR A 376 37.27 -9.11 -1.68
C THR A 376 37.91 -10.41 -1.18
N ARG A 377 37.49 -11.55 -1.68
CA ARG A 377 38.20 -12.81 -1.54
C ARG A 377 39.45 -12.70 -2.41
N SER A 378 40.58 -12.64 -1.76
CA SER A 378 41.90 -13.02 -2.31
C SER A 378 41.97 -14.51 -2.48
#